data_35440bca793ad5581f873457445128c7
#
_entry.id   35440bca793ad5581f873457445128c7
#
_cell.length_a   1.000
_cell.length_b   1.000
_cell.length_c   1.000
_cell.angle_alpha   90.00
_cell.angle_beta   90.00
_cell.angle_gamma   90.00
#
_symmetry.space_group_name_H-M   'P 1'
#
loop_
_entity.id
_entity.type
_entity.pdbx_description
1 polymer ?
#
loop_
_entity_poly.entity_id
_entity_poly.type
_entity_poly.pdbx_seq_one_letter_code
_entity_poly.pdbx_strand_id
1 'polypeptide(L)'
;MSTEYFIALLSMSPPLTQLAAVKPDPALCAKLRGIYENFCEEDAVWVKTTEFKGGAVGGPPLATNHDVKAVEYFIKHKFNLLAAEGGVCASLLSVKEFVHFGLTSQDINNTCYPLMMLEYYQNEYLPVLIKIVTALDSFARKWKDIPLLARTHGQAASPTRMGKEFYVFVDRLKAQVEAIEMIPFNAKVLVLVCPSLAASPTCSHQSKRHEA
;
A
#
# COMPACT_ATOMS: atom_id res chain seq x y z
N MET A 1 5.08 -6.05 -1.79
CA MET A 1 6.27 -5.75 -0.99
C MET A 1 7.23 -6.92 -0.82
N SER A 2 6.84 -8.06 -0.22
CA SER A 2 7.74 -9.23 -0.06
C SER A 2 8.36 -9.70 -1.38
N THR A 3 7.59 -9.66 -2.47
CA THR A 3 8.07 -10.03 -3.80
C THR A 3 9.08 -9.03 -4.37
N GLU A 4 8.87 -7.72 -4.19
CA GLU A 4 9.85 -6.70 -4.61
C GLU A 4 11.12 -6.78 -3.77
N TYR A 5 11.00 -7.04 -2.47
CA TYR A 5 12.16 -7.28 -1.62
C TYR A 5 12.96 -8.49 -2.10
N PHE A 6 12.28 -9.60 -2.45
CA PHE A 6 12.95 -10.79 -2.99
C PHE A 6 13.64 -10.50 -4.33
N ILE A 7 13.01 -9.73 -5.23
CA ILE A 7 13.62 -9.27 -6.48
C ILE A 7 14.87 -8.43 -6.19
N ALA A 8 14.80 -7.53 -5.22
CA ALA A 8 15.94 -6.73 -4.80
C ALA A 8 17.08 -7.60 -4.23
N LEU A 9 16.77 -8.62 -3.42
CA LEU A 9 17.75 -9.58 -2.92
C LEU A 9 18.46 -10.33 -4.05
N LEU A 10 17.73 -10.77 -5.08
CA LEU A 10 18.30 -11.41 -6.25
C LEU A 10 19.24 -10.49 -7.04
N SER A 11 18.99 -9.17 -6.98
CA SER A 11 19.77 -8.15 -7.69
C SER A 11 21.03 -7.72 -6.94
N MET A 12 21.15 -8.04 -5.64
CA MET A 12 22.32 -7.69 -4.84
C MET A 12 23.51 -8.61 -5.17
N SER A 13 24.70 -8.03 -5.34
CA SER A 13 25.93 -8.79 -5.48
C SER A 13 26.23 -9.56 -4.19
N PRO A 14 26.53 -10.85 -4.25
CA PRO A 14 26.30 -11.76 -3.13
C PRO A 14 27.40 -11.79 -2.09
N PRO A 15 27.02 -11.85 -0.81
CA PRO A 15 27.70 -12.74 0.11
C PRO A 15 27.02 -14.13 0.20
N LEU A 16 25.83 -14.32 -0.41
CA LEU A 16 25.07 -15.56 -0.31
C LEU A 16 25.22 -16.37 -1.62
N THR A 17 26.10 -17.35 -1.63
CA THR A 17 26.39 -18.21 -2.77
C THR A 17 25.16 -18.89 -3.39
N GLN A 18 24.12 -19.14 -2.60
CA GLN A 18 22.89 -19.76 -3.07
C GLN A 18 22.02 -18.78 -3.90
N LEU A 19 21.93 -17.50 -3.50
CA LEU A 19 21.22 -16.47 -4.26
C LEU A 19 21.97 -16.09 -5.55
N ALA A 20 23.30 -16.20 -5.57
CA ALA A 20 24.10 -15.92 -6.76
C ALA A 20 23.80 -16.86 -7.95
N ALA A 21 23.20 -18.03 -7.68
CA ALA A 21 22.80 -18.98 -8.71
C ALA A 21 21.57 -18.54 -9.52
N VAL A 22 20.78 -17.60 -8.99
CA VAL A 22 19.58 -17.08 -9.66
C VAL A 22 19.82 -15.65 -10.11
N LYS A 23 20.00 -15.47 -11.41
CA LYS A 23 20.12 -14.12 -11.99
C LYS A 23 18.74 -13.50 -12.15
N PRO A 24 18.55 -12.21 -11.78
CA PRO A 24 17.31 -11.50 -12.01
C PRO A 24 17.15 -11.21 -13.51
N ASP A 25 16.51 -12.13 -14.22
CA ASP A 25 16.07 -11.95 -15.60
C ASP A 25 14.81 -11.05 -15.60
N PRO A 26 14.69 -10.09 -16.53
CA PRO A 26 13.48 -9.29 -16.68
C PRO A 26 12.19 -10.10 -16.81
N ALA A 27 12.24 -11.25 -17.51
CA ALA A 27 11.09 -12.14 -17.62
C ALA A 27 10.73 -12.80 -16.28
N LEU A 28 11.72 -13.20 -15.49
CA LEU A 28 11.50 -13.72 -14.15
C LEU A 28 10.91 -12.63 -13.22
N CYS A 29 11.48 -11.43 -13.25
CA CYS A 29 10.99 -10.31 -12.45
C CYS A 29 9.53 -9.94 -12.81
N ALA A 30 9.16 -9.97 -14.08
CA ALA A 30 7.78 -9.73 -14.52
C ALA A 30 6.83 -10.81 -13.96
N LYS A 31 7.19 -12.08 -14.01
CA LYS A 31 6.39 -13.17 -13.43
C LYS A 31 6.27 -13.06 -11.92
N LEU A 32 7.33 -12.65 -11.23
CA LEU A 32 7.29 -12.41 -9.78
C LEU A 32 6.37 -11.24 -9.40
N ARG A 33 6.40 -10.15 -10.18
CA ARG A 33 5.45 -9.03 -9.99
C ARG A 33 4.02 -9.45 -10.24
N GLY A 34 3.79 -10.28 -11.24
CA GLY A 34 2.47 -10.87 -11.52
C GLY A 34 1.81 -11.55 -10.33
N ILE A 35 2.58 -12.00 -9.32
CA ILE A 35 2.02 -12.61 -8.11
C ILE A 35 1.14 -11.62 -7.33
N TYR A 36 1.55 -10.35 -7.21
CA TYR A 36 0.77 -9.35 -6.49
C TYR A 36 -0.10 -8.49 -7.42
N GLU A 37 0.32 -8.26 -8.67
CA GLU A 37 -0.46 -7.50 -9.65
C GLU A 37 -1.75 -8.22 -10.04
N ASN A 38 -1.72 -9.56 -10.10
CA ASN A 38 -2.87 -10.40 -10.40
C ASN A 38 -3.48 -11.07 -9.15
N PHE A 39 -3.24 -10.51 -7.96
CA PHE A 39 -3.81 -11.04 -6.72
C PHE A 39 -5.32 -10.91 -6.73
N CYS A 40 -6.01 -12.03 -6.50
CA CYS A 40 -7.47 -12.12 -6.60
C CYS A 40 -8.12 -12.60 -5.29
N GLU A 41 -9.44 -12.70 -5.30
CA GLU A 41 -10.20 -13.13 -4.11
C GLU A 41 -9.87 -14.57 -3.70
N GLU A 42 -9.65 -15.47 -4.66
CA GLU A 42 -9.24 -16.85 -4.40
C GLU A 42 -7.89 -16.91 -3.68
N ASP A 43 -6.95 -16.04 -4.07
CA ASP A 43 -5.65 -15.92 -3.41
C ASP A 43 -5.81 -15.42 -1.96
N ALA A 44 -6.70 -14.46 -1.73
CA ALA A 44 -7.02 -13.97 -0.39
C ALA A 44 -7.66 -15.07 0.48
N VAL A 45 -8.56 -15.88 -0.08
CA VAL A 45 -9.16 -17.03 0.60
C VAL A 45 -8.10 -18.07 0.92
N TRP A 46 -7.16 -18.32 -0.01
CA TRP A 46 -6.04 -19.24 0.22
C TRP A 46 -5.18 -18.80 1.40
N VAL A 47 -4.80 -17.51 1.45
CA VAL A 47 -4.00 -16.94 2.55
C VAL A 47 -4.74 -17.06 3.89
N LYS A 48 -6.01 -16.66 3.94
CA LYS A 48 -6.84 -16.77 5.16
C LYS A 48 -7.04 -18.22 5.61
N THR A 49 -7.21 -19.14 4.67
CA THR A 49 -7.31 -20.57 5.00
C THR A 49 -6.01 -21.07 5.62
N THR A 50 -4.86 -20.70 5.05
CA THR A 50 -3.54 -21.05 5.58
C THR A 50 -3.32 -20.45 6.97
N GLU A 51 -3.78 -19.22 7.20
CA GLU A 51 -3.64 -18.55 8.50
C GLU A 51 -4.48 -19.22 9.59
N PHE A 52 -5.77 -19.44 9.34
CA PHE A 52 -6.73 -19.80 10.39
C PHE A 52 -7.09 -21.29 10.46
N LYS A 53 -7.00 -22.02 9.35
CA LYS A 53 -7.44 -23.42 9.28
C LYS A 53 -6.32 -24.39 8.93
N GLY A 54 -5.37 -23.97 8.10
CA GLY A 54 -4.38 -24.86 7.49
C GLY A 54 -5.00 -25.71 6.36
N GLY A 55 -4.16 -26.54 5.73
CA GLY A 55 -4.61 -27.49 4.71
C GLY A 55 -5.01 -26.87 3.37
N ALA A 56 -4.67 -25.62 3.09
CA ALA A 56 -4.80 -25.05 1.76
C ALA A 56 -3.94 -25.83 0.75
N VAL A 57 -4.40 -25.96 -0.49
CA VAL A 57 -3.72 -26.75 -1.54
C VAL A 57 -2.30 -26.19 -1.79
N GLY A 58 -1.29 -27.03 -1.52
CA GLY A 58 0.13 -26.63 -1.63
C GLY A 58 0.64 -25.77 -0.46
N GLY A 59 -0.18 -25.57 0.55
CA GLY A 59 0.17 -24.89 1.80
C GLY A 59 0.53 -25.84 2.93
N PRO A 60 0.80 -25.33 4.13
CA PRO A 60 1.10 -26.14 5.32
C PRO A 60 -0.15 -26.89 5.79
N PRO A 61 0.02 -28.09 6.41
CA PRO A 61 -1.11 -28.90 6.88
C PRO A 61 -1.85 -28.29 8.07
N LEU A 62 -1.15 -27.50 8.89
CA LEU A 62 -1.69 -26.84 10.07
C LEU A 62 -1.79 -25.33 9.86
N ALA A 63 -2.74 -24.70 10.58
CA ALA A 63 -2.87 -23.25 10.62
C ALA A 63 -1.58 -22.59 11.08
N THR A 64 -1.17 -21.52 10.41
CA THR A 64 0.01 -20.76 10.81
C THR A 64 -0.25 -19.88 12.02
N ASN A 65 -1.51 -19.48 12.26
CA ASN A 65 -1.94 -18.50 13.26
C ASN A 65 -1.10 -17.20 13.20
N HIS A 66 -0.64 -16.87 11.99
CA HIS A 66 0.24 -15.74 11.76
C HIS A 66 0.06 -15.23 10.32
N ASP A 67 -0.38 -14.00 10.17
CA ASP A 67 -0.73 -13.34 8.91
C ASP A 67 0.44 -13.30 7.91
N VAL A 68 1.56 -12.70 8.30
CA VAL A 68 2.75 -12.58 7.44
C VAL A 68 3.32 -13.93 7.07
N LYS A 69 3.24 -14.93 7.99
CA LYS A 69 3.69 -16.29 7.70
C LYS A 69 2.80 -16.98 6.66
N ALA A 70 1.49 -16.72 6.71
CA ALA A 70 0.56 -17.21 5.69
C ALA A 70 0.87 -16.62 4.31
N VAL A 71 1.20 -15.33 4.24
CA VAL A 71 1.64 -14.66 3.00
C VAL A 71 2.97 -15.23 2.50
N GLU A 72 3.92 -15.52 3.37
CA GLU A 72 5.18 -16.18 3.00
C GLU A 72 4.92 -17.55 2.34
N TYR A 73 4.06 -18.37 2.93
CA TYR A 73 3.68 -19.66 2.34
C TYR A 73 2.94 -19.47 1.00
N PHE A 74 2.11 -18.45 0.87
CA PHE A 74 1.45 -18.13 -0.39
C PHE A 74 2.47 -17.83 -1.50
N ILE A 75 3.45 -16.98 -1.23
CA ILE A 75 4.49 -16.65 -2.21
C ILE A 75 5.29 -17.92 -2.58
N LYS A 76 5.67 -18.74 -1.60
CA LYS A 76 6.36 -20.02 -1.84
C LYS A 76 5.50 -20.99 -2.68
N HIS A 77 4.19 -21.02 -2.44
CA HIS A 77 3.25 -21.80 -3.26
C HIS A 77 3.24 -21.30 -4.71
N LYS A 78 3.13 -19.98 -4.93
CA LYS A 78 3.22 -19.38 -6.28
C LYS A 78 4.57 -19.67 -6.95
N PHE A 79 5.67 -19.67 -6.20
CA PHE A 79 7.00 -20.08 -6.74
C PHE A 79 7.02 -21.52 -7.20
N ASN A 80 6.39 -22.44 -6.46
CA ASN A 80 6.27 -23.83 -6.89
C ASN A 80 5.46 -23.95 -8.21
N LEU A 81 4.38 -23.18 -8.36
CA LEU A 81 3.58 -23.16 -9.59
C LEU A 81 4.38 -22.61 -10.77
N LEU A 82 5.05 -21.47 -10.58
CA LEU A 82 5.89 -20.86 -11.62
C LEU A 82 7.06 -21.78 -12.02
N ALA A 83 7.69 -22.46 -11.05
CA ALA A 83 8.77 -23.38 -11.34
C ALA A 83 8.32 -24.61 -12.13
N ALA A 84 7.09 -25.06 -11.95
CA ALA A 84 6.49 -26.15 -12.73
C ALA A 84 6.29 -25.78 -14.22
N GLU A 85 6.18 -24.50 -14.56
CA GLU A 85 6.19 -24.04 -15.95
C GLU A 85 7.55 -24.20 -16.64
N GLY A 86 8.64 -24.38 -15.86
CA GLY A 86 9.99 -24.55 -16.36
C GLY A 86 10.69 -23.25 -16.79
N GLY A 87 11.73 -23.39 -17.62
CA GLY A 87 12.49 -22.25 -18.12
C GLY A 87 13.19 -21.45 -17.01
N VAL A 88 13.13 -20.14 -17.07
CA VAL A 88 13.79 -19.21 -16.12
C VAL A 88 13.28 -19.35 -14.68
N CYS A 89 12.06 -19.90 -14.49
CA CYS A 89 11.44 -20.06 -13.18
C CYS A 89 11.89 -21.32 -12.43
N ALA A 90 12.51 -22.30 -13.11
CA ALA A 90 12.91 -23.56 -12.49
C ALA A 90 13.90 -23.35 -11.32
N SER A 91 14.73 -22.32 -11.37
CA SER A 91 15.69 -21.96 -10.33
C SER A 91 15.05 -21.42 -9.04
N LEU A 92 13.77 -21.00 -9.06
CA LEU A 92 13.08 -20.46 -7.89
C LEU A 92 13.00 -21.46 -6.73
N LEU A 93 12.92 -22.76 -7.03
CA LEU A 93 12.85 -23.80 -5.98
C LEU A 93 14.06 -23.81 -5.06
N SER A 94 15.25 -23.52 -5.61
CA SER A 94 16.49 -23.50 -4.83
C SER A 94 16.61 -22.30 -3.90
N VAL A 95 15.86 -21.24 -4.15
CA VAL A 95 15.97 -19.95 -3.43
C VAL A 95 14.67 -19.52 -2.74
N LYS A 96 13.62 -20.32 -2.81
CA LYS A 96 12.29 -19.95 -2.26
C LYS A 96 12.31 -19.67 -0.77
N GLU A 97 13.22 -20.25 -0.01
CA GLU A 97 13.33 -20.01 1.43
C GLU A 97 13.86 -18.62 1.78
N PHE A 98 14.43 -17.91 0.80
CA PHE A 98 14.93 -16.54 0.99
C PHE A 98 13.82 -15.46 0.86
N VAL A 99 12.57 -15.83 0.59
CA VAL A 99 11.44 -14.88 0.46
C VAL A 99 11.31 -13.95 1.68
N HIS A 100 11.59 -14.45 2.87
CA HIS A 100 11.52 -13.71 4.13
C HIS A 100 12.89 -13.50 4.78
N PHE A 101 13.96 -13.64 4.02
CA PHE A 101 15.32 -13.56 4.53
C PHE A 101 15.64 -12.17 5.09
N GLY A 102 16.12 -12.11 6.33
CA GLY A 102 16.51 -10.85 6.97
C GLY A 102 15.35 -9.91 7.36
N LEU A 103 14.10 -10.35 7.18
CA LEU A 103 12.91 -9.57 7.55
C LEU A 103 12.27 -10.15 8.82
N THR A 104 11.63 -9.26 9.57
CA THR A 104 10.64 -9.62 10.57
C THR A 104 9.22 -9.35 10.04
N SER A 105 8.22 -9.93 10.68
CA SER A 105 6.82 -9.66 10.32
C SER A 105 6.49 -8.18 10.42
N GLN A 106 7.06 -7.50 11.41
CA GLN A 106 6.83 -6.07 11.61
C GLN A 106 7.40 -5.21 10.47
N ASP A 107 8.47 -5.62 9.79
CA ASP A 107 8.99 -4.92 8.62
C ASP A 107 7.97 -4.94 7.47
N ILE A 108 7.28 -6.07 7.29
CA ILE A 108 6.21 -6.20 6.30
C ILE A 108 5.04 -5.28 6.68
N ASN A 109 4.58 -5.33 7.92
CA ASN A 109 3.45 -4.53 8.39
C ASN A 109 3.76 -3.03 8.32
N ASN A 110 4.93 -2.58 8.76
CA ASN A 110 5.35 -1.19 8.70
C ASN A 110 5.43 -0.61 7.29
N THR A 111 5.45 -1.45 6.27
CA THR A 111 5.46 -1.04 4.87
C THR A 111 4.07 -1.18 4.23
N CYS A 112 3.33 -2.22 4.60
CA CYS A 112 1.99 -2.46 4.08
C CYS A 112 0.99 -1.40 4.55
N TYR A 113 0.95 -1.07 5.83
CA TYR A 113 -0.03 -0.13 6.37
C TYR A 113 0.06 1.27 5.76
N PRO A 114 1.24 1.92 5.69
CA PRO A 114 1.35 3.22 5.00
C PRO A 114 0.92 3.16 3.53
N LEU A 115 1.24 2.08 2.82
CA LEU A 115 0.84 1.90 1.43
C LEU A 115 -0.69 1.78 1.30
N MET A 116 -1.32 0.94 2.12
CA MET A 116 -2.78 0.79 2.14
C MET A 116 -3.48 2.12 2.46
N MET A 117 -2.96 2.87 3.43
CA MET A 117 -3.52 4.18 3.79
C MET A 117 -3.39 5.18 2.66
N LEU A 118 -2.24 5.21 1.97
CA LEU A 118 -2.02 6.07 0.81
C LEU A 118 -2.98 5.74 -0.34
N GLU A 119 -3.10 4.47 -0.69
CA GLU A 119 -3.98 4.01 -1.75
C GLU A 119 -5.46 4.29 -1.42
N TYR A 120 -5.89 4.01 -0.20
CA TYR A 120 -7.24 4.36 0.26
C TYR A 120 -7.50 5.87 0.21
N TYR A 121 -6.55 6.67 0.69
CA TYR A 121 -6.67 8.13 0.66
C TYR A 121 -6.84 8.65 -0.76
N GLN A 122 -5.97 8.21 -1.68
CA GLN A 122 -5.94 8.71 -3.05
C GLN A 122 -7.13 8.23 -3.89
N ASN A 123 -7.51 6.95 -3.76
CA ASN A 123 -8.47 6.33 -4.65
C ASN A 123 -9.91 6.42 -4.15
N GLU A 124 -10.12 6.48 -2.83
CA GLU A 124 -11.45 6.44 -2.24
C GLU A 124 -11.80 7.73 -1.48
N TYR A 125 -10.97 8.09 -0.50
CA TYR A 125 -11.30 9.18 0.42
C TYR A 125 -11.27 10.56 -0.25
N LEU A 126 -10.17 10.90 -0.91
CA LEU A 126 -9.98 12.21 -1.54
C LEU A 126 -11.02 12.50 -2.64
N PRO A 127 -11.35 11.56 -3.55
CA PRO A 127 -12.39 11.80 -4.56
C PRO A 127 -13.78 12.10 -3.96
N VAL A 128 -14.14 11.45 -2.85
CA VAL A 128 -15.41 11.72 -2.17
C VAL A 128 -15.38 13.09 -1.50
N LEU A 129 -14.27 13.44 -0.85
CA LEU A 129 -14.12 14.74 -0.20
C LEU A 129 -14.15 15.90 -1.21
N ILE A 130 -13.52 15.74 -2.37
CA ILE A 130 -13.59 16.72 -3.46
C ILE A 130 -15.02 16.91 -3.96
N LYS A 131 -15.81 15.83 -4.09
CA LYS A 131 -17.24 15.94 -4.45
C LYS A 131 -18.01 16.76 -3.43
N ILE A 132 -17.76 16.56 -2.13
CA ILE A 132 -18.41 17.34 -1.06
C ILE A 132 -18.03 18.82 -1.15
N VAL A 133 -16.74 19.12 -1.28
CA VAL A 133 -16.25 20.50 -1.41
C VAL A 133 -16.85 21.18 -2.64
N THR A 134 -16.91 20.49 -3.77
CA THR A 134 -17.50 21.01 -5.01
C THR A 134 -18.99 21.29 -4.87
N ALA A 135 -19.73 20.40 -4.20
CA ALA A 135 -21.16 20.61 -3.94
C ALA A 135 -21.40 21.83 -3.04
N LEU A 136 -20.61 21.98 -1.98
CA LEU A 136 -20.69 23.15 -1.07
C LEU A 136 -20.32 24.45 -1.79
N ASP A 137 -19.27 24.45 -2.63
CA ASP A 137 -18.89 25.62 -3.43
C ASP A 137 -20.01 26.01 -4.42
N SER A 138 -20.63 25.01 -5.05
CA SER A 138 -21.80 25.22 -5.93
C SER A 138 -22.95 25.90 -5.18
N PHE A 139 -23.30 25.46 -3.98
CA PHE A 139 -24.33 26.11 -3.14
C PHE A 139 -23.90 27.52 -2.71
N ALA A 140 -22.64 27.70 -2.32
CA ALA A 140 -22.12 29.01 -1.95
C ALA A 140 -22.26 30.03 -3.09
N ARG A 141 -21.91 29.61 -4.32
CA ARG A 141 -22.08 30.46 -5.53
C ARG A 141 -23.53 30.71 -5.87
N LYS A 142 -24.39 29.68 -5.81
CA LYS A 142 -25.82 29.79 -6.11
C LYS A 142 -26.53 30.73 -5.17
N TRP A 143 -26.14 30.75 -3.90
CA TRP A 143 -26.81 31.53 -2.85
C TRP A 143 -26.03 32.77 -2.38
N LYS A 144 -25.02 33.19 -3.14
CA LYS A 144 -24.12 34.31 -2.80
C LYS A 144 -24.84 35.62 -2.52
N ASP A 145 -26.00 35.87 -3.18
CA ASP A 145 -26.74 37.12 -3.08
C ASP A 145 -27.97 37.03 -2.16
N ILE A 146 -28.25 35.89 -1.57
CA ILE A 146 -29.36 35.69 -0.64
C ILE A 146 -28.98 36.28 0.72
N PRO A 147 -29.67 37.34 1.20
CA PRO A 147 -29.42 37.88 2.52
C PRO A 147 -29.84 36.90 3.61
N LEU A 148 -29.04 36.80 4.66
CA LEU A 148 -29.29 35.94 5.81
C LEU A 148 -29.00 36.73 7.09
N LEU A 149 -29.89 36.61 8.07
CA LEU A 149 -29.66 37.15 9.40
C LEU A 149 -29.03 36.07 10.27
N ALA A 150 -27.76 36.26 10.64
CA ALA A 150 -27.11 35.37 11.60
C ALA A 150 -27.81 35.44 12.97
N ARG A 151 -27.73 34.36 13.72
CA ARG A 151 -28.28 34.26 15.07
C ARG A 151 -27.22 33.77 16.06
N THR A 152 -27.25 34.34 17.26
CA THR A 152 -26.39 33.92 18.38
C THR A 152 -27.30 33.69 19.58
N HIS A 153 -27.25 32.50 20.18
CA HIS A 153 -28.16 32.13 21.28
C HIS A 153 -29.66 32.35 20.97
N GLY A 154 -30.05 32.11 19.72
CA GLY A 154 -31.41 32.33 19.24
C GLY A 154 -31.81 33.80 18.96
N GLN A 155 -30.94 34.76 19.29
CA GLN A 155 -31.14 36.20 19.06
C GLN A 155 -30.59 36.62 17.70
N ALA A 156 -31.15 37.69 17.15
CA ALA A 156 -30.67 38.32 15.92
C ALA A 156 -29.25 38.85 16.12
N ALA A 157 -28.36 38.50 15.19
CA ALA A 157 -26.96 38.95 15.17
C ALA A 157 -26.68 39.69 13.85
N SER A 158 -25.42 39.71 13.41
CA SER A 158 -24.99 40.44 12.22
C SER A 158 -25.67 39.94 10.94
N PRO A 159 -26.12 40.83 10.04
CA PRO A 159 -26.51 40.45 8.71
C PRO A 159 -25.37 39.81 7.94
N THR A 160 -25.66 38.76 7.20
CA THR A 160 -24.70 38.02 6.36
C THR A 160 -25.38 37.60 5.05
N ARG A 161 -24.73 36.76 4.28
CA ARG A 161 -25.27 36.13 3.06
C ARG A 161 -25.17 34.62 3.16
N MET A 162 -26.20 33.92 2.71
CA MET A 162 -26.27 32.47 2.79
C MET A 162 -25.06 31.81 2.09
N GLY A 163 -24.69 32.27 0.90
CA GLY A 163 -23.51 31.74 0.19
C GLY A 163 -22.20 31.90 0.97
N LYS A 164 -22.03 33.02 1.71
CA LYS A 164 -20.86 33.23 2.56
C LYS A 164 -20.82 32.20 3.69
N GLU A 165 -21.93 31.88 4.32
CA GLU A 165 -21.99 30.88 5.39
C GLU A 165 -21.63 29.47 4.90
N PHE A 166 -22.01 29.11 3.67
CA PHE A 166 -21.57 27.86 3.05
C PHE A 166 -20.10 27.90 2.67
N TYR A 167 -19.59 29.02 2.17
CA TYR A 167 -18.21 29.14 1.71
C TYR A 167 -17.17 28.97 2.84
N VAL A 168 -17.53 29.34 4.08
CA VAL A 168 -16.67 29.08 5.24
C VAL A 168 -16.29 27.60 5.38
N PHE A 169 -17.24 26.70 5.09
CA PHE A 169 -16.96 25.25 5.12
C PHE A 169 -16.11 24.80 3.94
N VAL A 170 -16.28 25.39 2.76
CA VAL A 170 -15.44 25.14 1.59
C VAL A 170 -13.98 25.49 1.89
N ASP A 171 -13.76 26.68 2.42
CA ASP A 171 -12.42 27.18 2.76
C ASP A 171 -11.74 26.30 3.82
N ARG A 172 -12.45 25.96 4.89
CA ARG A 172 -11.94 25.07 5.95
C ARG A 172 -11.61 23.68 5.43
N LEU A 173 -12.48 23.09 4.59
CA LEU A 173 -12.22 21.75 4.04
C LEU A 173 -11.03 21.74 3.10
N LYS A 174 -10.87 22.78 2.25
CA LYS A 174 -9.70 22.92 1.39
C LYS A 174 -8.40 22.98 2.19
N ALA A 175 -8.37 23.80 3.25
CA ALA A 175 -7.20 23.89 4.13
C ALA A 175 -6.87 22.53 4.80
N GLN A 176 -7.88 21.73 5.16
CA GLN A 176 -7.65 20.37 5.71
C GLN A 176 -7.14 19.39 4.65
N VAL A 177 -7.64 19.47 3.41
CA VAL A 177 -7.12 18.66 2.29
C VAL A 177 -5.64 18.97 2.07
N GLU A 178 -5.28 20.24 1.96
CA GLU A 178 -3.87 20.67 1.82
C GLU A 178 -2.99 20.17 2.98
N ALA A 179 -3.50 20.25 4.21
CA ALA A 179 -2.78 19.76 5.39
C ALA A 179 -2.55 18.24 5.34
N ILE A 180 -3.52 17.44 4.89
CA ILE A 180 -3.38 16.00 4.75
C ILE A 180 -2.39 15.64 3.63
N GLU A 181 -2.42 16.37 2.52
CA GLU A 181 -1.48 16.16 1.39
C GLU A 181 -0.02 16.43 1.77
N MET A 182 0.22 17.22 2.80
CA MET A 182 1.57 17.45 3.33
C MET A 182 2.08 16.33 4.25
N ILE A 183 1.22 15.40 4.68
CA ILE A 183 1.62 14.30 5.57
C ILE A 183 2.38 13.24 4.77
N PRO A 184 3.65 12.95 5.11
CA PRO A 184 4.41 11.92 4.43
C PRO A 184 3.94 10.52 4.86
N PHE A 185 3.61 9.66 3.92
CA PHE A 185 3.35 8.25 4.16
C PHE A 185 4.69 7.48 4.13
N ASN A 186 5.40 7.48 5.25
CA ASN A 186 6.71 6.86 5.36
C ASN A 186 6.59 5.41 5.83
N ALA A 187 7.45 4.55 5.27
CA ALA A 187 7.64 3.18 5.71
C ALA A 187 9.01 3.03 6.38
N LYS A 188 9.11 2.15 7.39
CA LYS A 188 10.36 1.83 8.07
C LYS A 188 10.58 0.32 8.04
N VAL A 189 11.73 -0.09 7.51
CA VAL A 189 12.22 -1.46 7.59
C VAL A 189 13.34 -1.52 8.63
N LEU A 190 13.23 -2.44 9.59
CA LEU A 190 14.26 -2.73 10.57
C LEU A 190 15.00 -4.00 10.12
N VAL A 191 16.07 -3.85 9.38
CA VAL A 191 16.91 -4.99 9.00
C VAL A 191 17.77 -5.40 10.20
N LEU A 192 17.42 -6.51 10.83
CA LEU A 192 18.10 -7.03 12.01
C LEU A 192 19.42 -7.77 11.68
N VAL A 193 19.73 -7.98 10.40
CA VAL A 193 20.87 -8.81 10.00
C VAL A 193 21.74 -8.10 8.99
N CYS A 194 22.93 -7.78 9.42
CA CYS A 194 24.09 -7.33 8.67
C CYS A 194 24.17 -5.82 8.33
N PRO A 195 25.20 -5.10 8.88
CA PRO A 195 25.45 -3.69 8.57
C PRO A 195 25.69 -3.39 7.08
N SER A 196 26.08 -4.39 6.28
CA SER A 196 26.27 -4.25 4.83
C SER A 196 24.96 -4.17 4.01
N LEU A 197 23.82 -4.59 4.59
CA LEU A 197 22.50 -4.50 3.94
C LEU A 197 21.76 -3.17 4.26
N ALA A 198 22.25 -2.42 5.23
CA ALA A 198 21.66 -1.14 5.65
C ALA A 198 21.86 0.01 4.64
N ALA A 199 22.61 -0.21 3.57
CA ALA A 199 22.91 0.80 2.54
C ALA A 199 21.95 0.79 1.35
N SER A 200 20.77 0.18 1.45
CA SER A 200 19.75 0.26 0.39
C SER A 200 18.99 1.59 0.46
N PRO A 201 18.81 2.30 -0.66
CA PRO A 201 18.19 3.61 -0.65
C PRO A 201 16.75 3.52 -0.15
N THR A 202 16.41 4.41 0.75
CA THR A 202 15.03 4.70 1.13
C THR A 202 14.17 4.81 -0.13
N CYS A 203 13.16 3.97 -0.25
CA CYS A 203 12.13 4.09 -1.28
C CYS A 203 11.32 5.36 -0.96
N SER A 204 11.87 6.52 -1.34
CA SER A 204 11.13 7.76 -1.38
C SER A 204 10.25 7.70 -2.62
N HIS A 205 8.99 7.37 -2.44
CA HIS A 205 7.97 7.65 -3.44
C HIS A 205 7.89 9.17 -3.57
N GLN A 206 8.68 9.74 -4.48
CA GLN A 206 8.46 11.12 -4.92
C GLN A 206 7.11 11.14 -5.64
N SER A 207 6.10 11.65 -4.94
CA SER A 207 4.87 12.11 -5.54
C SER A 207 5.24 13.07 -6.69
N LYS A 208 5.00 12.64 -7.93
CA LYS A 208 5.01 13.55 -9.07
C LYS A 208 3.94 14.60 -8.81
N ARG A 209 4.36 15.81 -8.50
CA ARG A 209 3.46 16.97 -8.49
C ARG A 209 2.93 17.11 -9.91
N HIS A 210 1.64 17.00 -10.09
CA HIS A 210 0.98 17.46 -11.28
C HIS A 210 1.02 18.98 -11.26
N GLU A 211 1.91 19.54 -12.08
CA GLU A 211 1.79 20.92 -12.56
C GLU A 211 0.63 20.95 -13.54
N ALA A 212 -0.42 21.67 -13.19
CA ALA A 212 -1.39 22.28 -14.11
C ALA A 212 -2.09 23.44 -13.38
#